data_588f92749fbaa078da2c3ee91ec758c0
#
_entry.id   588f92749fbaa078da2c3ee91ec758c0
#
_cell.length_a   1.000
_cell.length_b   1.000
_cell.length_c   1.000
_cell.angle_alpha   90.00
_cell.angle_beta   90.00
_cell.angle_gamma   90.00
#
_symmetry.space_group_name_H-M   'P 1'
#
loop_
_entity.id
_entity.type
_entity.pdbx_description
1 polymer ?
#
loop_
_entity_poly.entity_id
_entity_poly.type
_entity_poly.pdbx_seq_one_letter_code
_entity_poly.pdbx_strand_id
1 'polypeptide(L)'
;MSTNAYSVSEETQIALLLCCVFGKESRDKAKPLSPGEYNRLLLWLNGLGFSPAQIQQREVRAQLPPSVLAGITDLRLDTLLSRHSELTTGLEQWQESEIWVLGQTDATYPQRLLARLGKATPSLLFGVGEQRLLDGGGLAVVGSRDADESALEFTRKIASACAQENIQIVSGGARGIDREAMLSGLDAGSCAVGVLADSLGKEAFADRYRTPLEQGRLTLVTPFRPDVGFNIGNAMGRNKCIYALADWSLVVSAAVAEGGTWAGAVEDLRYNWTPLFVRDGADIAAGNQRLMEMGALSLTFDSGDVTGTLRETLELAKFRKRSRRPAQTNLFASPDDADEC
;
A
#
# COMPACT_ATOMS: atom_id res chain seq x y z
N MET A 1 0.43 -7.18 30.06
CA MET A 1 0.70 -6.41 28.83
C MET A 1 2.19 -6.49 28.59
N SER A 2 2.60 -7.32 27.65
CA SER A 2 4.03 -7.49 27.33
C SER A 2 4.41 -6.32 26.43
N THR A 3 5.18 -5.38 26.93
CA THR A 3 5.81 -4.31 26.14
C THR A 3 6.87 -4.94 25.26
N ASN A 4 6.44 -5.50 24.13
CA ASN A 4 7.36 -5.79 23.06
C ASN A 4 7.80 -4.44 22.46
N ALA A 5 8.87 -3.87 23.01
CA ALA A 5 9.50 -2.70 22.41
C ALA A 5 9.97 -3.13 21.00
N TYR A 6 9.29 -2.66 19.96
CA TYR A 6 9.72 -2.88 18.59
C TYR A 6 11.07 -2.19 18.39
N SER A 7 12.12 -2.99 18.40
CA SER A 7 13.48 -2.49 18.12
C SER A 7 13.56 -2.23 16.61
N VAL A 8 13.79 -0.98 16.24
CA VAL A 8 13.99 -0.57 14.85
C VAL A 8 15.41 -0.95 14.43
N SER A 9 15.56 -1.70 13.33
CA SER A 9 16.87 -2.14 12.83
C SER A 9 17.77 -0.95 12.45
N GLU A 10 19.08 -1.15 12.42
CA GLU A 10 20.02 -0.11 12.01
C GLU A 10 19.74 0.36 10.58
N GLU A 11 19.44 -0.58 9.68
CA GLU A 11 19.07 -0.29 8.29
C GLU A 11 17.81 0.58 8.19
N THR A 12 16.81 0.29 9.03
CA THR A 12 15.57 1.09 9.08
C THR A 12 15.82 2.47 9.68
N GLN A 13 16.71 2.61 10.65
CA GLN A 13 17.14 3.92 11.15
C GLN A 13 17.81 4.74 10.04
N ILE A 14 18.65 4.14 9.21
CA ILE A 14 19.24 4.80 8.05
C ILE A 14 18.15 5.18 7.03
N ALA A 15 17.21 4.30 6.75
CA ALA A 15 16.06 4.62 5.88
C ALA A 15 15.25 5.82 6.40
N LEU A 16 15.04 5.90 7.72
CA LEU A 16 14.40 7.03 8.38
C LEU A 16 15.20 8.31 8.23
N LEU A 17 16.51 8.26 8.49
CA LEU A 17 17.39 9.41 8.30
C LEU A 17 17.39 9.91 6.85
N LEU A 18 17.37 9.04 5.87
CA LEU A 18 17.44 9.40 4.46
C LEU A 18 16.09 9.82 3.87
N CYS A 19 14.98 9.16 4.26
CA CYS A 19 13.69 9.26 3.56
C CYS A 19 12.58 9.95 4.36
N CYS A 20 12.68 10.00 5.70
CA CYS A 20 11.63 10.59 6.52
C CYS A 20 11.79 12.11 6.66
N VAL A 21 10.67 12.83 6.72
CA VAL A 21 10.60 14.23 7.16
C VAL A 21 10.31 14.24 8.65
N PHE A 22 11.14 14.87 9.47
CA PHE A 22 10.91 15.00 10.91
C PHE A 22 10.31 16.38 11.23
N GLY A 23 9.27 16.40 12.09
CA GLY A 23 8.60 17.64 12.52
C GLY A 23 7.60 18.22 11.51
N LYS A 24 6.82 19.21 11.94
CA LYS A 24 5.76 19.87 11.13
C LYS A 24 6.32 20.87 10.11
N GLU A 25 7.42 21.50 10.44
CA GLU A 25 8.17 22.37 9.55
C GLU A 25 9.52 21.70 9.35
N SER A 26 9.70 21.10 8.18
CA SER A 26 11.03 20.66 7.78
C SER A 26 11.89 21.92 7.61
N ARG A 27 12.63 22.27 8.66
CA ARG A 27 13.83 23.11 8.56
C ARG A 27 14.97 22.33 7.91
N ASP A 28 14.67 21.18 7.31
CA ASP A 28 15.64 20.31 6.67
C ASP A 28 16.34 21.11 5.57
N LYS A 29 17.60 21.40 5.81
CA LYS A 29 18.49 22.02 4.83
C LYS A 29 18.68 21.13 3.59
N ALA A 30 18.20 19.87 3.65
CA ALA A 30 18.27 18.90 2.58
C ALA A 30 16.93 18.16 2.41
N LYS A 31 16.45 18.06 1.17
CA LYS A 31 15.24 17.29 0.82
C LYS A 31 15.47 15.80 1.08
N PRO A 32 14.59 15.07 1.81
CA PRO A 32 14.65 13.63 1.95
C PRO A 32 14.68 12.91 0.60
N LEU A 33 15.26 11.72 0.55
CA LEU A 33 15.28 10.91 -0.66
C LEU A 33 13.85 10.45 -1.00
N SER A 34 13.50 10.57 -2.27
CA SER A 34 12.29 9.94 -2.80
C SER A 34 12.43 8.41 -2.80
N PRO A 35 11.32 7.64 -2.84
CA PRO A 35 11.39 6.18 -2.96
C PRO A 35 12.24 5.71 -4.12
N GLY A 36 12.17 6.37 -5.27
CA GLY A 36 12.99 6.04 -6.44
C GLY A 36 14.49 6.28 -6.24
N GLU A 37 14.87 7.39 -5.57
CA GLU A 37 16.27 7.66 -5.22
C GLU A 37 16.80 6.62 -4.22
N TYR A 38 16.03 6.33 -3.18
CA TYR A 38 16.42 5.34 -2.16
C TYR A 38 16.52 3.93 -2.75
N ASN A 39 15.57 3.51 -3.58
CA ASN A 39 15.61 2.20 -4.24
C ASN A 39 16.82 2.05 -5.18
N ARG A 40 17.20 3.10 -5.93
CA ARG A 40 18.44 3.07 -6.72
C ARG A 40 19.67 2.88 -5.84
N LEU A 41 19.72 3.59 -4.70
CA LEU A 41 20.81 3.48 -3.73
C LEU A 41 20.90 2.07 -3.16
N LEU A 42 19.77 1.49 -2.72
CA LEU A 42 19.70 0.12 -2.19
C LEU A 42 20.15 -0.92 -3.21
N LEU A 43 19.66 -0.85 -4.46
CA LEU A 43 20.04 -1.78 -5.51
C LEU A 43 21.54 -1.77 -5.77
N TRP A 44 22.15 -0.59 -5.73
CA TRP A 44 23.58 -0.45 -5.93
C TRP A 44 24.39 -1.01 -4.73
N LEU A 45 24.01 -0.64 -3.50
CA LEU A 45 24.66 -1.16 -2.28
C LEU A 45 24.62 -2.69 -2.25
N ASN A 46 23.43 -3.27 -2.46
CA ASN A 46 23.24 -4.71 -2.50
C ASN A 46 24.08 -5.40 -3.60
N GLY A 47 24.21 -4.77 -4.77
CA GLY A 47 25.00 -5.27 -5.89
C GLY A 47 26.51 -5.38 -5.58
N LEU A 48 26.99 -4.60 -4.63
CA LEU A 48 28.39 -4.62 -4.13
C LEU A 48 28.53 -5.36 -2.79
N GLY A 49 27.47 -5.91 -2.24
CA GLY A 49 27.49 -6.62 -0.95
C GLY A 49 27.53 -5.70 0.26
N PHE A 50 27.19 -4.41 0.11
CA PHE A 50 27.08 -3.48 1.22
C PHE A 50 25.67 -3.47 1.82
N SER A 51 25.60 -3.37 3.15
CA SER A 51 24.33 -3.06 3.84
C SER A 51 23.96 -1.57 3.71
N PRO A 52 22.68 -1.20 3.83
CA PRO A 52 22.26 0.21 3.85
C PRO A 52 22.97 1.05 4.92
N ALA A 53 23.29 0.47 6.08
CA ALA A 53 23.98 1.15 7.16
C ALA A 53 25.39 1.63 6.76
N GLN A 54 26.05 0.92 5.86
CA GLN A 54 27.40 1.28 5.40
C GLN A 54 27.46 2.56 4.56
N ILE A 55 26.31 3.12 4.13
CA ILE A 55 26.28 4.45 3.46
C ILE A 55 26.80 5.57 4.35
N GLN A 56 26.90 5.39 5.65
CA GLN A 56 27.52 6.31 6.58
C GLN A 56 29.04 6.43 6.34
N GLN A 57 29.67 5.41 5.77
CA GLN A 57 31.10 5.36 5.49
C GLN A 57 31.40 6.14 4.20
N ARG A 58 32.32 7.10 4.28
CA ARG A 58 32.72 7.91 3.12
C ARG A 58 33.34 7.09 2.00
N GLU A 59 34.09 6.05 2.37
CA GLU A 59 34.76 5.12 1.46
C GLU A 59 33.75 4.34 0.60
N VAL A 60 32.60 3.99 1.16
CA VAL A 60 31.49 3.37 0.41
C VAL A 60 30.85 4.39 -0.52
N ARG A 61 30.59 5.59 -0.03
CA ARG A 61 29.99 6.67 -0.84
C ARG A 61 30.89 7.09 -2.02
N ALA A 62 32.19 7.09 -1.84
CA ALA A 62 33.13 7.43 -2.91
C ALA A 62 33.09 6.45 -4.09
N GLN A 63 32.49 5.27 -3.94
CA GLN A 63 32.32 4.27 -4.98
C GLN A 63 30.99 4.43 -5.76
N LEU A 64 30.08 5.35 -5.30
CA LEU A 64 28.78 5.56 -5.93
C LEU A 64 28.94 6.14 -7.35
N PRO A 65 28.41 5.46 -8.40
CA PRO A 65 28.51 5.95 -9.75
C PRO A 65 27.56 7.15 -9.97
N PRO A 66 27.85 8.02 -10.95
CA PRO A 66 27.04 9.20 -11.24
C PRO A 66 25.55 8.88 -11.51
N SER A 67 25.26 7.70 -12.08
CA SER A 67 23.87 7.25 -12.34
C SER A 67 23.07 7.01 -11.08
N VAL A 68 23.71 6.58 -9.99
CA VAL A 68 23.08 6.43 -8.67
C VAL A 68 22.99 7.77 -7.96
N LEU A 69 24.02 8.60 -8.12
CA LEU A 69 24.10 9.95 -7.53
C LEU A 69 23.21 10.99 -8.21
N ALA A 70 22.45 10.64 -9.28
CA ALA A 70 21.55 11.58 -9.92
C ALA A 70 20.59 12.24 -8.91
N GLY A 71 20.88 13.50 -8.55
CA GLY A 71 20.14 14.25 -7.50
C GLY A 71 20.56 13.95 -6.05
N ILE A 72 21.52 13.06 -5.82
CA ILE A 72 22.04 12.71 -4.48
C ILE A 72 23.50 13.18 -4.38
N THR A 73 23.73 14.26 -3.63
CA THR A 73 25.09 14.78 -3.38
C THR A 73 25.60 14.32 -2.02
N ASP A 74 26.93 14.28 -1.84
CA ASP A 74 27.53 13.96 -0.53
C ASP A 74 27.05 14.92 0.55
N LEU A 75 26.95 16.21 0.25
CA LEU A 75 26.42 17.21 1.18
C LEU A 75 24.97 16.90 1.58
N ARG A 76 24.13 16.47 0.63
CA ARG A 76 22.74 16.08 0.92
C ARG A 76 22.71 14.84 1.82
N LEU A 77 23.55 13.83 1.56
CA LEU A 77 23.66 12.64 2.38
C LEU A 77 24.16 12.95 3.79
N ASP A 78 25.26 13.73 3.91
CA ASP A 78 25.79 14.14 5.22
C ASP A 78 24.75 14.91 6.04
N THR A 79 24.01 15.83 5.41
CA THR A 79 22.93 16.58 6.06
C THR A 79 21.79 15.68 6.52
N LEU A 80 21.37 14.71 5.70
CA LEU A 80 20.31 13.78 6.06
C LEU A 80 20.74 12.79 7.14
N LEU A 81 21.96 12.25 7.05
CA LEU A 81 22.50 11.30 8.01
C LEU A 81 22.82 11.93 9.38
N SER A 82 23.01 13.26 9.44
CA SER A 82 23.29 13.94 10.72
C SER A 82 22.07 14.18 11.61
N ARG A 83 20.84 13.80 11.19
CA ARG A 83 19.57 14.09 11.90
C ARG A 83 19.26 13.10 13.04
N HIS A 84 20.27 12.72 13.83
CA HIS A 84 20.11 11.71 14.89
C HIS A 84 19.18 12.17 16.03
N SER A 85 19.19 13.45 16.41
CA SER A 85 18.29 13.98 17.45
C SER A 85 16.84 13.93 17.03
N GLU A 86 16.57 14.29 15.77
CA GLU A 86 15.22 14.23 15.19
C GLU A 86 14.73 12.78 15.07
N LEU A 87 15.63 11.85 14.69
CA LEU A 87 15.33 10.43 14.64
C LEU A 87 14.95 9.91 16.03
N THR A 88 15.76 10.18 17.05
CA THR A 88 15.49 9.73 18.42
C THR A 88 14.13 10.24 18.90
N THR A 89 13.88 11.54 18.77
CA THR A 89 12.59 12.12 19.16
C THR A 89 11.41 11.51 18.38
N GLY A 90 11.59 11.28 17.09
CA GLY A 90 10.55 10.63 16.27
C GLY A 90 10.25 9.20 16.71
N LEU A 91 11.28 8.41 16.96
CA LEU A 91 11.15 7.02 17.43
C LEU A 91 10.46 6.95 18.80
N GLU A 92 10.83 7.82 19.75
CA GLU A 92 10.19 7.90 21.07
C GLU A 92 8.68 8.23 20.94
N GLN A 93 8.31 9.23 20.14
CA GLN A 93 6.91 9.60 19.90
C GLN A 93 6.09 8.49 19.26
N TRP A 94 6.66 7.77 18.29
CA TRP A 94 5.98 6.65 17.66
C TRP A 94 5.84 5.45 18.59
N GLN A 95 6.86 5.16 19.40
CA GLN A 95 6.81 4.11 20.40
C GLN A 95 5.76 4.39 21.48
N GLU A 96 5.65 5.63 21.97
CA GLU A 96 4.60 6.06 22.92
C GLU A 96 3.18 5.87 22.33
N SER A 97 3.05 5.97 21.01
CA SER A 97 1.80 5.77 20.27
C SER A 97 1.61 4.33 19.77
N GLU A 98 2.43 3.38 20.21
CA GLU A 98 2.44 1.98 19.75
C GLU A 98 2.59 1.80 18.23
N ILE A 99 3.17 2.82 17.56
CA ILE A 99 3.42 2.79 16.12
C ILE A 99 4.76 2.12 15.85
N TRP A 100 4.71 1.01 15.13
CA TRP A 100 5.92 0.35 14.61
C TRP A 100 6.35 0.95 13.27
N VAL A 101 7.63 0.80 12.95
CA VAL A 101 8.24 1.23 11.68
C VAL A 101 8.94 0.06 11.04
N LEU A 102 8.75 -0.13 9.74
CA LEU A 102 9.44 -1.13 8.91
C LEU A 102 10.16 -0.43 7.75
N GLY A 103 11.42 -0.76 7.56
CA GLY A 103 12.18 -0.44 6.36
C GLY A 103 12.14 -1.58 5.35
N GLN A 104 12.40 -1.30 4.08
CA GLN A 104 12.37 -2.32 3.00
C GLN A 104 13.29 -3.52 3.23
N THR A 105 14.32 -3.36 4.05
CA THR A 105 15.33 -4.39 4.34
C THR A 105 14.98 -5.25 5.55
N ASP A 106 13.94 -4.88 6.30
CA ASP A 106 13.49 -5.67 7.44
C ASP A 106 12.84 -6.98 6.96
N ALA A 107 13.13 -8.08 7.66
CA ALA A 107 12.61 -9.41 7.31
C ALA A 107 11.06 -9.49 7.34
N THR A 108 10.42 -8.63 8.15
CA THR A 108 8.97 -8.54 8.27
C THR A 108 8.35 -7.51 7.31
N TYR A 109 9.15 -6.87 6.44
CA TYR A 109 8.62 -5.98 5.42
C TYR A 109 7.82 -6.79 4.38
N PRO A 110 6.60 -6.34 3.98
CA PRO A 110 5.72 -7.13 3.13
C PRO A 110 6.37 -7.49 1.79
N GLN A 111 6.62 -8.78 1.56
CA GLN A 111 7.27 -9.27 0.34
C GLN A 111 6.43 -8.99 -0.91
N ARG A 112 5.10 -8.92 -0.75
CA ARG A 112 4.17 -8.56 -1.83
C ARG A 112 4.41 -7.16 -2.38
N LEU A 113 4.71 -6.19 -1.51
CA LEU A 113 5.03 -4.82 -1.94
C LEU A 113 6.32 -4.78 -2.75
N LEU A 114 7.38 -5.46 -2.28
CA LEU A 114 8.66 -5.56 -2.98
C LEU A 114 8.49 -6.18 -4.37
N ALA A 115 7.80 -7.32 -4.44
CA ALA A 115 7.63 -8.08 -5.67
C ALA A 115 6.77 -7.34 -6.71
N ARG A 116 5.75 -6.59 -6.29
CA ARG A 116 4.78 -5.98 -7.20
C ARG A 116 5.08 -4.54 -7.55
N LEU A 117 5.63 -3.76 -6.61
CA LEU A 117 5.87 -2.33 -6.81
C LEU A 117 7.30 -2.02 -7.30
N GLY A 118 8.25 -2.90 -7.09
CA GLY A 118 9.64 -2.72 -7.54
C GLY A 118 10.21 -1.35 -7.15
N LYS A 119 10.57 -0.52 -8.13
CA LYS A 119 11.12 0.83 -7.89
C LYS A 119 10.13 1.80 -7.20
N ALA A 120 8.84 1.48 -7.19
CA ALA A 120 7.80 2.29 -6.55
C ALA A 120 7.46 1.82 -5.13
N THR A 121 8.18 0.82 -4.60
CA THR A 121 8.01 0.33 -3.23
C THR A 121 8.31 1.44 -2.23
N PRO A 122 7.43 1.67 -1.24
CA PRO A 122 7.70 2.62 -0.16
C PRO A 122 8.98 2.26 0.60
N SER A 123 9.85 3.23 0.86
CA SER A 123 11.09 3.01 1.63
C SER A 123 10.81 2.63 3.08
N LEU A 124 9.71 3.11 3.61
CA LEU A 124 9.28 2.97 5.00
C LEU A 124 7.78 2.67 5.05
N LEU A 125 7.38 1.90 6.06
CA LEU A 125 6.00 1.72 6.47
C LEU A 125 5.89 2.03 7.96
N PHE A 126 4.82 2.74 8.32
CA PHE A 126 4.44 3.01 9.71
C PHE A 126 3.11 2.34 9.96
N GLY A 127 2.92 1.70 11.12
CA GLY A 127 1.65 1.05 11.37
C GLY A 127 1.41 0.71 12.83
N VAL A 128 0.19 0.25 13.10
CA VAL A 128 -0.27 -0.29 14.38
C VAL A 128 -0.96 -1.63 14.14
N GLY A 129 -0.94 -2.50 15.15
CA GLY A 129 -1.52 -3.85 15.05
C GLY A 129 -0.54 -4.88 14.49
N GLU A 130 -1.06 -6.01 14.05
CA GLU A 130 -0.29 -7.22 13.72
C GLU A 130 0.39 -7.15 12.35
N GLN A 131 1.72 -7.04 12.32
CA GLN A 131 2.51 -6.97 11.07
C GLN A 131 2.27 -8.17 10.14
N ARG A 132 2.01 -9.38 10.69
CA ARG A 132 1.77 -10.61 9.89
C ARG A 132 0.60 -10.49 8.93
N LEU A 133 -0.38 -9.63 9.20
CA LEU A 133 -1.53 -9.41 8.30
C LEU A 133 -1.11 -8.75 6.96
N LEU A 134 0.03 -8.08 6.90
CA LEU A 134 0.51 -7.42 5.68
C LEU A 134 0.85 -8.41 4.55
N ASP A 135 1.25 -9.64 4.89
CA ASP A 135 1.49 -10.71 3.91
C ASP A 135 0.33 -11.70 3.76
N GLY A 136 -0.77 -11.49 4.51
CA GLY A 136 -1.96 -12.35 4.48
C GLY A 136 -2.72 -12.35 3.15
N GLY A 137 -2.50 -11.37 2.29
CA GLY A 137 -3.23 -11.23 1.03
C GLY A 137 -4.70 -10.83 1.22
N GLY A 138 -5.63 -11.53 0.54
CA GLY A 138 -7.06 -11.31 0.64
C GLY A 138 -7.65 -10.46 -0.47
N LEU A 139 -8.81 -9.85 -0.22
CA LEU A 139 -9.57 -9.05 -1.19
C LEU A 139 -9.39 -7.55 -0.90
N ALA A 140 -8.81 -6.82 -1.85
CA ALA A 140 -8.87 -5.36 -1.83
C ALA A 140 -10.27 -4.90 -2.19
N VAL A 141 -10.92 -4.11 -1.32
CA VAL A 141 -12.26 -3.55 -1.58
C VAL A 141 -12.14 -2.03 -1.56
N VAL A 142 -12.43 -1.40 -2.70
CA VAL A 142 -12.31 0.04 -2.89
C VAL A 142 -13.52 0.64 -3.59
N GLY A 143 -13.78 1.93 -3.37
CA GLY A 143 -14.88 2.57 -4.05
C GLY A 143 -15.07 4.04 -3.70
N SER A 144 -16.23 4.57 -4.11
CA SER A 144 -16.60 5.97 -3.91
C SER A 144 -16.68 6.33 -2.42
N ARG A 145 -16.28 7.57 -2.11
CA ARG A 145 -16.49 8.18 -0.79
C ARG A 145 -17.96 8.55 -0.57
N ASP A 146 -18.67 8.82 -1.63
CA ASP A 146 -20.09 9.18 -1.68
C ASP A 146 -20.89 8.06 -2.37
N ALA A 147 -20.80 6.84 -1.81
CA ALA A 147 -21.50 5.67 -2.28
C ALA A 147 -22.98 5.73 -1.87
N ASP A 148 -23.85 5.27 -2.78
CA ASP A 148 -25.26 5.06 -2.49
C ASP A 148 -25.49 3.82 -1.61
N GLU A 149 -26.71 3.68 -1.07
CA GLU A 149 -27.06 2.58 -0.18
C GLU A 149 -26.94 1.21 -0.85
N SER A 150 -27.24 1.11 -2.15
CA SER A 150 -27.10 -0.13 -2.91
C SER A 150 -25.63 -0.60 -2.98
N ALA A 151 -24.68 0.34 -3.17
CA ALA A 151 -23.27 0.05 -3.15
C ALA A 151 -22.77 -0.33 -1.74
N LEU A 152 -23.26 0.33 -0.70
CA LEU A 152 -22.94 0.00 0.70
C LEU A 152 -23.49 -1.38 1.08
N GLU A 153 -24.73 -1.70 0.70
CA GLU A 153 -25.32 -3.02 0.96
C GLU A 153 -24.55 -4.14 0.25
N PHE A 154 -24.18 -3.94 -1.02
CA PHE A 154 -23.31 -4.88 -1.73
C PHE A 154 -21.97 -5.06 -1.00
N THR A 155 -21.38 -3.98 -0.51
CA THR A 155 -20.12 -4.02 0.25
C THR A 155 -20.25 -4.86 1.53
N ARG A 156 -21.35 -4.69 2.29
CA ARG A 156 -21.63 -5.50 3.49
C ARG A 156 -21.78 -6.98 3.17
N LYS A 157 -22.46 -7.32 2.08
CA LYS A 157 -22.62 -8.72 1.62
C LYS A 157 -21.26 -9.34 1.30
N ILE A 158 -20.41 -8.63 0.53
CA ILE A 158 -19.05 -9.07 0.21
C ILE A 158 -18.21 -9.22 1.49
N ALA A 159 -18.28 -8.26 2.41
CA ALA A 159 -17.53 -8.30 3.65
C ALA A 159 -17.94 -9.49 4.54
N SER A 160 -19.23 -9.79 4.61
CA SER A 160 -19.76 -10.97 5.31
C SER A 160 -19.26 -12.28 4.68
N ALA A 161 -19.29 -12.38 3.34
CA ALA A 161 -18.76 -13.55 2.64
C ALA A 161 -17.24 -13.72 2.87
N CYS A 162 -16.48 -12.62 2.87
CA CYS A 162 -15.06 -12.63 3.21
C CYS A 162 -14.82 -13.21 4.61
N ALA A 163 -15.63 -12.82 5.60
CA ALA A 163 -15.53 -13.34 6.96
C ALA A 163 -15.83 -14.85 7.03
N GLN A 164 -16.91 -15.31 6.37
CA GLN A 164 -17.30 -16.72 6.33
C GLN A 164 -16.23 -17.61 5.70
N GLU A 165 -15.48 -17.09 4.74
CA GLU A 165 -14.47 -17.83 3.98
C GLU A 165 -13.02 -17.53 4.43
N ASN A 166 -12.85 -16.82 5.55
CA ASN A 166 -11.55 -16.41 6.07
C ASN A 166 -10.70 -15.68 5.00
N ILE A 167 -11.34 -14.77 4.24
CA ILE A 167 -10.68 -13.87 3.31
C ILE A 167 -10.44 -12.54 4.03
N GLN A 168 -9.20 -12.14 4.15
CA GLN A 168 -8.83 -10.84 4.72
C GLN A 168 -9.27 -9.71 3.80
N ILE A 169 -9.72 -8.59 4.38
CA ILE A 169 -10.05 -7.38 3.63
C ILE A 169 -8.85 -6.43 3.65
N VAL A 170 -8.48 -5.91 2.48
CA VAL A 170 -7.49 -4.83 2.33
C VAL A 170 -8.19 -3.59 1.79
N SER A 171 -8.08 -2.44 2.45
CA SER A 171 -8.76 -1.24 1.97
C SER A 171 -8.04 0.05 2.38
N GLY A 172 -8.56 1.19 1.93
CA GLY A 172 -7.94 2.49 2.18
C GLY A 172 -8.43 3.22 3.42
N GLY A 173 -9.45 2.72 4.12
CA GLY A 173 -10.02 3.36 5.29
C GLY A 173 -10.74 4.68 5.02
N ALA A 174 -10.86 5.13 3.77
CA ALA A 174 -11.57 6.34 3.41
C ALA A 174 -13.07 6.23 3.70
N ARG A 175 -13.77 7.37 3.85
CA ARG A 175 -15.24 7.39 3.97
C ARG A 175 -15.88 6.65 2.78
N GLY A 176 -17.04 6.06 2.99
CA GLY A 176 -17.79 5.31 1.98
C GLY A 176 -17.36 3.85 1.93
N ILE A 177 -17.18 3.32 0.73
CA ILE A 177 -16.95 1.88 0.49
C ILE A 177 -15.78 1.32 1.29
N ASP A 178 -14.64 2.01 1.32
CA ASP A 178 -13.43 1.53 1.98
C ASP A 178 -13.69 1.26 3.47
N ARG A 179 -14.30 2.24 4.16
CA ARG A 179 -14.60 2.12 5.59
C ARG A 179 -15.69 1.09 5.85
N GLU A 180 -16.73 1.06 5.03
CA GLU A 180 -17.81 0.09 5.14
C GLU A 180 -17.26 -1.34 5.02
N ALA A 181 -16.42 -1.61 4.03
CA ALA A 181 -15.81 -2.93 3.84
C ALA A 181 -15.01 -3.37 5.06
N MET A 182 -14.16 -2.48 5.58
CA MET A 182 -13.34 -2.80 6.75
C MET A 182 -14.18 -3.07 7.99
N LEU A 183 -15.12 -2.17 8.33
CA LEU A 183 -15.91 -2.29 9.55
C LEU A 183 -16.84 -3.50 9.48
N SER A 184 -17.60 -3.67 8.40
CA SER A 184 -18.49 -4.82 8.23
C SER A 184 -17.74 -6.16 8.25
N GLY A 185 -16.53 -6.22 7.65
CA GLY A 185 -15.70 -7.42 7.72
C GLY A 185 -15.20 -7.73 9.12
N LEU A 186 -14.72 -6.72 9.85
CA LEU A 186 -14.27 -6.85 11.24
C LEU A 186 -15.43 -7.25 12.17
N ASP A 187 -16.63 -6.67 12.00
CA ASP A 187 -17.83 -7.01 12.77
C ASP A 187 -18.29 -8.44 12.49
N ALA A 188 -18.13 -8.93 11.25
CA ALA A 188 -18.41 -10.30 10.86
C ALA A 188 -17.30 -11.30 11.27
N GLY A 189 -16.19 -10.84 11.85
CA GLY A 189 -15.10 -11.70 12.35
C GLY A 189 -13.90 -11.85 11.41
N SER A 190 -13.87 -11.17 10.24
CA SER A 190 -12.71 -11.19 9.34
C SER A 190 -11.53 -10.42 9.92
N CYS A 191 -10.34 -10.62 9.31
CA CYS A 191 -9.19 -9.73 9.48
C CYS A 191 -9.22 -8.60 8.45
N ALA A 192 -8.60 -7.46 8.77
CA ALA A 192 -8.48 -6.35 7.84
C ALA A 192 -7.10 -5.68 7.90
N VAL A 193 -6.68 -5.16 6.74
CA VAL A 193 -5.55 -4.23 6.59
C VAL A 193 -6.07 -2.91 6.04
N GLY A 194 -5.94 -1.85 6.83
CA GLY A 194 -6.24 -0.49 6.42
C GLY A 194 -4.96 0.22 5.98
N VAL A 195 -4.80 0.47 4.67
CA VAL A 195 -3.68 1.28 4.15
C VAL A 195 -4.12 2.73 4.14
N LEU A 196 -3.58 3.55 5.03
CA LEU A 196 -4.03 4.92 5.24
C LEU A 196 -3.22 5.92 4.41
N ALA A 197 -3.85 7.00 3.98
CA ALA A 197 -3.19 8.10 3.28
C ALA A 197 -2.68 9.18 4.23
N ASP A 198 -3.24 9.24 5.43
CA ASP A 198 -3.02 10.27 6.44
C ASP A 198 -3.42 9.80 7.83
N SER A 199 -3.07 10.60 8.82
CA SER A 199 -3.64 10.54 10.18
C SER A 199 -3.55 9.17 10.89
N LEU A 200 -2.54 8.34 10.59
CA LEU A 200 -2.38 7.04 11.26
C LEU A 200 -2.41 7.18 12.78
N GLY A 201 -1.66 8.12 13.34
CA GLY A 201 -1.60 8.34 14.79
C GLY A 201 -2.95 8.71 15.41
N LYS A 202 -3.87 9.32 14.63
CA LYS A 202 -5.22 9.65 15.08
C LYS A 202 -6.18 8.46 14.92
N GLU A 203 -6.10 7.75 13.78
CA GLU A 203 -6.94 6.59 13.49
C GLU A 203 -6.63 5.41 14.42
N ALA A 204 -5.37 5.23 14.85
CA ALA A 204 -4.95 4.19 15.80
C ALA A 204 -5.73 4.24 17.12
N PHE A 205 -6.15 5.43 17.56
CA PHE A 205 -6.91 5.62 18.79
C PHE A 205 -8.42 5.75 18.57
N ALA A 206 -8.93 5.56 17.35
CA ALA A 206 -10.36 5.64 17.11
C ALA A 206 -11.08 4.43 17.72
N ASP A 207 -12.15 4.69 18.50
CA ASP A 207 -12.89 3.65 19.22
C ASP A 207 -13.35 2.49 18.34
N ARG A 208 -13.71 2.77 17.07
CA ARG A 208 -14.12 1.76 16.08
C ARG A 208 -13.05 0.71 15.74
N TYR A 209 -11.77 1.01 16.00
CA TYR A 209 -10.65 0.12 15.68
C TYR A 209 -9.99 -0.51 16.93
N ARG A 210 -10.33 -0.04 18.13
CA ARG A 210 -9.73 -0.51 19.39
C ARG A 210 -9.82 -2.02 19.55
N THR A 211 -11.02 -2.55 19.61
CA THR A 211 -11.24 -4.00 19.82
C THR A 211 -10.59 -4.87 18.73
N PRO A 212 -10.74 -4.57 17.42
CA PRO A 212 -10.04 -5.34 16.39
C PRO A 212 -8.50 -5.27 16.47
N LEU A 213 -7.92 -4.15 16.87
CA LEU A 213 -6.47 -4.02 17.11
C LEU A 213 -6.03 -4.88 18.29
N GLU A 214 -6.71 -4.81 19.43
CA GLU A 214 -6.44 -5.62 20.62
C GLU A 214 -6.58 -7.13 20.36
N GLN A 215 -7.49 -7.51 19.48
CA GLN A 215 -7.69 -8.90 19.07
C GLN A 215 -6.71 -9.38 17.98
N GLY A 216 -5.82 -8.53 17.49
CA GLY A 216 -4.87 -8.87 16.43
C GLY A 216 -5.54 -9.17 15.06
N ARG A 217 -6.75 -8.62 14.83
CA ARG A 217 -7.52 -8.80 13.58
C ARG A 217 -7.43 -7.59 12.64
N LEU A 218 -6.81 -6.50 13.08
CA LEU A 218 -6.64 -5.28 12.29
C LEU A 218 -5.18 -4.85 12.28
N THR A 219 -4.73 -4.41 11.11
CA THR A 219 -3.51 -3.63 10.95
C THR A 219 -3.86 -2.34 10.20
N LEU A 220 -3.47 -1.21 10.77
CA LEU A 220 -3.47 0.07 10.06
C LEU A 220 -2.04 0.41 9.67
N VAL A 221 -1.81 0.72 8.40
CA VAL A 221 -0.46 0.98 7.87
C VAL A 221 -0.47 2.18 6.93
N THR A 222 0.61 2.92 6.88
CA THR A 222 0.81 4.03 5.95
C THR A 222 2.26 4.08 5.46
N PRO A 223 2.50 4.42 4.17
CA PRO A 223 3.84 4.70 3.68
C PRO A 223 4.31 6.13 3.99
N PHE A 224 3.52 6.90 4.70
CA PHE A 224 3.80 8.28 5.06
C PHE A 224 3.99 8.42 6.57
N ARG A 225 4.56 9.54 6.99
CA ARG A 225 4.70 9.85 8.42
C ARG A 225 3.34 9.84 9.14
N PRO A 226 3.24 9.26 10.34
CA PRO A 226 1.96 9.00 11.03
C PRO A 226 1.08 10.23 11.30
N ASP A 227 1.68 11.41 11.42
CA ASP A 227 1.01 12.68 11.74
C ASP A 227 0.70 13.55 10.50
N VAL A 228 1.00 13.05 9.29
CA VAL A 228 0.69 13.78 8.05
C VAL A 228 -0.82 13.93 7.90
N GLY A 229 -1.24 15.17 7.63
CA GLY A 229 -2.62 15.48 7.27
C GLY A 229 -2.96 15.04 5.85
N PHE A 230 -4.25 14.98 5.56
CA PHE A 230 -4.75 14.59 4.25
C PHE A 230 -4.22 15.48 3.13
N ASN A 231 -3.72 14.85 2.08
CA ASN A 231 -3.50 15.48 0.78
C ASN A 231 -3.79 14.48 -0.34
N ILE A 232 -4.17 15.01 -1.50
CA ILE A 232 -4.57 14.19 -2.67
C ILE A 232 -3.40 13.35 -3.18
N GLY A 233 -2.17 13.89 -3.19
CA GLY A 233 -0.98 13.19 -3.65
C GLY A 233 -0.70 11.93 -2.81
N ASN A 234 -0.80 12.03 -1.49
CA ASN A 234 -0.65 10.88 -0.60
C ASN A 234 -1.76 9.85 -0.82
N ALA A 235 -3.02 10.30 -0.98
CA ALA A 235 -4.14 9.41 -1.22
C ALA A 235 -3.94 8.59 -2.51
N MET A 236 -3.52 9.23 -3.59
CA MET A 236 -3.22 8.55 -4.86
C MET A 236 -1.95 7.68 -4.75
N GLY A 237 -0.87 8.19 -4.17
CA GLY A 237 0.39 7.47 -4.02
C GLY A 237 0.28 6.21 -3.16
N ARG A 238 -0.66 6.18 -2.18
CA ARG A 238 -0.94 5.04 -1.32
C ARG A 238 -1.74 3.93 -2.01
N ASN A 239 -2.62 4.27 -2.97
CA ASN A 239 -3.56 3.30 -3.55
C ASN A 239 -2.87 2.04 -4.10
N LYS A 240 -1.73 2.18 -4.76
CA LYS A 240 -0.94 1.03 -5.24
C LYS A 240 -0.62 0.01 -4.14
N CYS A 241 -0.44 0.45 -2.89
CA CYS A 241 -0.17 -0.46 -1.79
C CYS A 241 -1.40 -1.31 -1.42
N ILE A 242 -2.62 -0.78 -1.57
CA ILE A 242 -3.87 -1.55 -1.35
C ILE A 242 -3.88 -2.74 -2.31
N TYR A 243 -3.72 -2.50 -3.60
CA TYR A 243 -3.71 -3.55 -4.62
C TYR A 243 -2.53 -4.49 -4.45
N ALA A 244 -1.34 -3.95 -4.19
CA ALA A 244 -0.14 -4.75 -4.07
C ALA A 244 -0.13 -5.69 -2.85
N LEU A 245 -0.88 -5.40 -1.79
CA LEU A 245 -1.03 -6.26 -0.61
C LEU A 245 -2.08 -7.37 -0.79
N ALA A 246 -3.05 -7.22 -1.69
CA ALA A 246 -4.17 -8.13 -1.87
C ALA A 246 -3.88 -9.28 -2.87
N ASP A 247 -4.71 -10.32 -2.87
CA ASP A 247 -4.70 -11.39 -3.88
C ASP A 247 -5.63 -11.07 -5.05
N TRP A 248 -6.72 -10.38 -4.76
CA TRP A 248 -7.76 -9.93 -5.69
C TRP A 248 -8.17 -8.50 -5.34
N SER A 249 -8.73 -7.80 -6.29
CA SER A 249 -9.25 -6.45 -6.07
C SER A 249 -10.67 -6.32 -6.59
N LEU A 250 -11.50 -5.60 -5.84
CA LEU A 250 -12.89 -5.30 -6.16
C LEU A 250 -13.13 -3.80 -6.10
N VAL A 251 -13.55 -3.23 -7.21
CA VAL A 251 -14.09 -1.86 -7.28
C VAL A 251 -15.60 -1.95 -7.17
N VAL A 252 -16.16 -1.45 -6.08
CA VAL A 252 -17.62 -1.46 -5.87
C VAL A 252 -18.29 -0.32 -6.63
N SER A 253 -17.71 0.88 -6.62
CA SER A 253 -18.24 2.03 -7.33
C SER A 253 -17.13 3.02 -7.69
N ALA A 254 -17.02 3.41 -8.95
CA ALA A 254 -16.06 4.39 -9.45
C ALA A 254 -16.72 5.37 -10.43
N ALA A 255 -16.34 6.65 -10.37
CA ALA A 255 -16.64 7.62 -11.42
C ALA A 255 -15.69 7.42 -12.62
N VAL A 256 -16.15 7.78 -13.83
CA VAL A 256 -15.31 7.68 -15.04
C VAL A 256 -14.23 8.76 -15.02
N ALA A 257 -12.97 8.34 -15.18
CA ALA A 257 -11.80 9.21 -15.31
C ALA A 257 -11.63 10.22 -14.15
N GLU A 258 -12.23 9.94 -12.98
CA GLU A 258 -12.22 10.85 -11.84
C GLU A 258 -11.93 10.12 -10.53
N GLY A 259 -11.15 10.79 -9.67
CA GLY A 259 -10.88 10.35 -8.29
C GLY A 259 -9.87 9.22 -8.14
N GLY A 260 -9.54 8.95 -6.87
CA GLY A 260 -8.51 7.98 -6.51
C GLY A 260 -8.88 6.52 -6.82
N THR A 261 -10.16 6.17 -6.72
CA THR A 261 -10.64 4.81 -7.02
C THR A 261 -10.41 4.46 -8.49
N TRP A 262 -10.80 5.36 -9.41
CA TRP A 262 -10.56 5.19 -10.82
C TRP A 262 -9.07 5.09 -11.15
N ALA A 263 -8.28 6.06 -10.70
CA ALA A 263 -6.84 6.10 -10.97
C ALA A 263 -6.13 4.84 -10.47
N GLY A 264 -6.44 4.39 -9.25
CA GLY A 264 -5.85 3.16 -8.69
C GLY A 264 -6.28 1.90 -9.44
N ALA A 265 -7.54 1.79 -9.87
CA ALA A 265 -8.03 0.66 -10.65
C ALA A 265 -7.37 0.58 -12.03
N VAL A 266 -7.21 1.73 -12.71
CA VAL A 266 -6.50 1.80 -14.00
C VAL A 266 -5.03 1.44 -13.83
N GLU A 267 -4.40 1.88 -12.75
CA GLU A 267 -3.01 1.52 -12.44
C GLU A 267 -2.86 0.02 -12.17
N ASP A 268 -3.78 -0.60 -11.39
CA ASP A 268 -3.79 -2.05 -11.17
C ASP A 268 -3.98 -2.84 -12.48
N LEU A 269 -4.89 -2.42 -13.34
CA LEU A 269 -5.05 -3.03 -14.68
C LEU A 269 -3.78 -2.94 -15.52
N ARG A 270 -3.12 -1.76 -15.51
CA ARG A 270 -1.90 -1.51 -16.27
C ARG A 270 -0.73 -2.38 -15.80
N TYR A 271 -0.49 -2.44 -14.49
CA TYR A 271 0.63 -3.20 -13.92
C TYR A 271 0.27 -4.65 -13.59
N ASN A 272 -1.02 -4.98 -13.65
CA ASN A 272 -1.52 -6.35 -13.42
C ASN A 272 -1.12 -6.91 -12.04
N TRP A 273 -1.18 -6.08 -10.99
CA TRP A 273 -0.84 -6.51 -9.64
C TRP A 273 -1.80 -7.58 -9.13
N THR A 274 -3.13 -7.39 -9.39
CA THR A 274 -4.17 -8.36 -9.00
C THR A 274 -5.14 -8.66 -10.16
N PRO A 275 -5.91 -9.77 -10.11
CA PRO A 275 -7.16 -9.86 -10.84
C PRO A 275 -8.12 -8.79 -10.33
N LEU A 276 -8.48 -7.80 -11.17
CA LEU A 276 -9.39 -6.71 -10.82
C LEU A 276 -10.81 -7.08 -11.20
N PHE A 277 -11.69 -7.07 -10.20
CA PHE A 277 -13.11 -7.19 -10.35
C PHE A 277 -13.80 -5.85 -10.20
N VAL A 278 -14.97 -5.71 -10.81
CA VAL A 278 -15.87 -4.59 -10.59
C VAL A 278 -17.26 -5.11 -10.25
N ARG A 279 -17.98 -4.43 -9.35
CA ARG A 279 -19.39 -4.70 -9.13
C ARG A 279 -20.15 -4.54 -10.43
N ASP A 280 -20.93 -5.55 -10.77
CA ASP A 280 -21.80 -5.60 -11.96
C ASP A 280 -23.27 -5.82 -11.52
N GLY A 281 -24.23 -5.50 -12.39
CA GLY A 281 -25.65 -5.62 -12.13
C GLY A 281 -26.45 -4.40 -12.57
N ALA A 282 -27.69 -4.26 -12.10
CA ALA A 282 -28.50 -3.07 -12.32
C ALA A 282 -27.93 -1.87 -11.54
N ASP A 283 -28.03 -0.67 -12.09
CA ASP A 283 -27.65 0.61 -11.45
C ASP A 283 -26.18 0.69 -11.02
N ILE A 284 -25.27 0.17 -11.84
CA ILE A 284 -23.83 0.29 -11.59
C ILE A 284 -23.29 1.65 -12.02
N ALA A 285 -22.26 2.11 -11.33
CA ALA A 285 -21.55 3.34 -11.68
C ALA A 285 -20.93 3.24 -13.08
N ALA A 286 -21.00 4.32 -13.86
CA ALA A 286 -20.44 4.37 -15.23
C ALA A 286 -18.95 4.02 -15.28
N GLY A 287 -18.19 4.33 -14.23
CA GLY A 287 -16.77 3.94 -14.12
C GLY A 287 -16.59 2.42 -14.07
N ASN A 288 -17.46 1.68 -13.41
CA ASN A 288 -17.42 0.22 -13.37
C ASN A 288 -17.56 -0.37 -14.78
N GLN A 289 -18.54 0.11 -15.56
CA GLN A 289 -18.71 -0.32 -16.94
C GLN A 289 -17.46 -0.04 -17.79
N ARG A 290 -16.87 1.15 -17.63
CA ARG A 290 -15.65 1.51 -18.37
C ARG A 290 -14.45 0.66 -17.95
N LEU A 291 -14.31 0.31 -16.67
CA LEU A 291 -13.25 -0.60 -16.20
C LEU A 291 -13.43 -2.01 -16.78
N MET A 292 -14.65 -2.53 -16.94
CA MET A 292 -14.91 -3.80 -17.63
C MET A 292 -14.46 -3.77 -19.09
N GLU A 293 -14.76 -2.68 -19.81
CA GLU A 293 -14.28 -2.49 -21.19
C GLU A 293 -12.73 -2.46 -21.27
N MET A 294 -12.06 -2.00 -20.21
CA MET A 294 -10.59 -1.98 -20.09
C MET A 294 -10.02 -3.33 -19.62
N GLY A 295 -10.84 -4.32 -19.32
CA GLY A 295 -10.41 -5.68 -18.98
C GLY A 295 -10.59 -6.09 -17.52
N ALA A 296 -11.27 -5.29 -16.69
CA ALA A 296 -11.71 -5.73 -15.38
C ALA A 296 -12.78 -6.83 -15.52
N LEU A 297 -12.85 -7.71 -14.52
CA LEU A 297 -13.78 -8.84 -14.48
C LEU A 297 -15.08 -8.40 -13.80
N SER A 298 -16.22 -8.81 -14.33
CA SER A 298 -17.50 -8.55 -13.67
C SER A 298 -17.68 -9.44 -12.44
N LEU A 299 -18.21 -8.88 -11.36
CA LEU A 299 -18.64 -9.59 -10.16
C LEU A 299 -20.08 -9.21 -9.82
N THR A 300 -20.99 -10.15 -10.04
CA THR A 300 -22.34 -10.12 -9.48
C THR A 300 -22.35 -10.98 -8.21
N PHE A 301 -22.99 -10.49 -7.15
CA PHE A 301 -23.04 -11.20 -5.88
C PHE A 301 -24.43 -11.01 -5.23
N ASP A 302 -25.31 -11.99 -5.46
CA ASP A 302 -26.59 -12.10 -4.78
C ASP A 302 -26.57 -13.30 -3.83
N SER A 303 -26.94 -13.07 -2.58
CA SER A 303 -26.90 -14.06 -1.51
C SER A 303 -27.83 -15.28 -1.69
N GLY A 304 -28.59 -15.32 -2.80
CA GLY A 304 -29.54 -16.39 -3.11
C GLY A 304 -29.21 -17.26 -4.33
N ASP A 305 -28.29 -16.83 -5.21
CA ASP A 305 -28.06 -17.47 -6.53
C ASP A 305 -26.62 -17.92 -6.77
N VAL A 306 -25.76 -17.93 -5.76
CA VAL A 306 -24.35 -18.25 -5.98
C VAL A 306 -24.18 -19.78 -6.04
N THR A 307 -23.99 -20.31 -7.24
CA THR A 307 -23.54 -21.69 -7.50
C THR A 307 -22.05 -21.89 -7.14
N GLY A 308 -21.58 -21.31 -6.03
CA GLY A 308 -20.20 -21.38 -5.56
C GLY A 308 -19.89 -20.37 -4.48
N THR A 309 -18.74 -20.52 -3.82
CA THR A 309 -18.27 -19.59 -2.80
C THR A 309 -17.65 -18.34 -3.45
N LEU A 310 -17.52 -17.26 -2.67
CA LEU A 310 -16.83 -16.05 -3.13
C LEU A 310 -15.39 -16.41 -3.57
N ARG A 311 -14.71 -17.24 -2.78
CA ARG A 311 -13.34 -17.72 -3.09
C ARG A 311 -13.28 -18.45 -4.43
N GLU A 312 -14.21 -19.37 -4.70
CA GLU A 312 -14.25 -20.08 -5.97
C GLU A 312 -14.43 -19.12 -7.15
N THR A 313 -15.32 -18.15 -7.02
CA THR A 313 -15.52 -17.10 -8.03
C THR A 313 -14.24 -16.32 -8.30
N LEU A 314 -13.55 -15.88 -7.23
CA LEU A 314 -12.30 -15.12 -7.32
C LEU A 314 -11.16 -15.96 -7.90
N GLU A 315 -11.04 -17.26 -7.54
CA GLU A 315 -10.00 -18.17 -8.05
C GLU A 315 -10.22 -18.54 -9.53
N LEU A 316 -11.45 -18.84 -9.95
CA LEU A 316 -11.76 -19.17 -11.34
C LEU A 316 -11.34 -18.07 -12.31
N ALA A 317 -11.40 -16.82 -11.87
CA ALA A 317 -10.98 -15.68 -12.65
C ALA A 317 -9.45 -15.64 -12.89
N LYS A 318 -8.63 -16.12 -11.94
CA LYS A 318 -7.17 -16.25 -12.14
C LYS A 318 -6.86 -17.19 -13.32
N PHE A 319 -7.60 -18.29 -13.46
CA PHE A 319 -7.40 -19.25 -14.56
C PHE A 319 -7.80 -18.66 -15.90
N ARG A 320 -8.94 -17.96 -15.98
CA ARG A 320 -9.40 -17.30 -17.23
C ARG A 320 -8.44 -16.21 -17.69
N LYS A 321 -7.79 -15.50 -16.79
CA LYS A 321 -6.80 -14.46 -17.12
C LYS A 321 -5.47 -15.04 -17.61
N ARG A 322 -5.04 -16.21 -17.08
CA ARG A 322 -3.85 -16.91 -17.54
C ARG A 322 -4.01 -17.47 -18.96
N SER A 323 -5.18 -17.96 -19.33
CA SER A 323 -5.47 -18.54 -20.65
C SER A 323 -5.69 -17.49 -21.75
N ARG A 324 -5.93 -16.23 -21.39
CA ARG A 324 -6.13 -15.10 -22.32
C ARG A 324 -4.89 -14.24 -22.56
N ARG A 325 -3.69 -14.65 -22.19
CA ARG A 325 -2.47 -13.95 -22.61
C ARG A 325 -2.28 -14.14 -24.12
N PRO A 326 -2.64 -13.16 -25.00
CA PRO A 326 -2.04 -13.08 -26.31
C PRO A 326 -0.57 -12.75 -26.09
N ALA A 327 0.30 -13.25 -26.99
CA ALA A 327 1.67 -12.77 -27.08
C ALA A 327 1.68 -11.25 -27.01
N GLN A 328 2.45 -10.69 -26.09
CA GLN A 328 2.55 -9.24 -25.85
C GLN A 328 2.86 -8.53 -27.18
N THR A 329 1.84 -7.93 -27.77
CA THR A 329 2.03 -6.79 -28.65
C THR A 329 2.17 -5.58 -27.73
N ASN A 330 3.36 -4.97 -27.69
CA ASN A 330 3.66 -3.77 -26.94
C ASN A 330 2.82 -2.59 -27.46
N LEU A 331 1.57 -2.46 -27.02
CA LEU A 331 0.68 -1.34 -27.36
C LEU A 331 0.97 -0.08 -26.52
N PHE A 332 1.99 -0.13 -25.63
CA PHE A 332 2.39 0.97 -24.75
C PHE A 332 3.92 1.16 -24.71
N ALA A 333 4.62 0.88 -25.81
CA ALA A 333 6.00 1.34 -25.94
C ALA A 333 5.97 2.86 -26.06
N SER A 334 6.56 3.55 -25.08
CA SER A 334 6.86 5.00 -25.22
C SER A 334 7.82 5.18 -26.39
N PRO A 335 7.73 6.30 -27.15
CA PRO A 335 8.66 6.61 -28.23
C PRO A 335 10.12 6.75 -27.81
N ASP A 336 10.41 6.76 -26.50
CA ASP A 336 11.75 7.03 -25.95
C ASP A 336 12.64 5.78 -25.78
N ASP A 337 12.16 4.56 -26.11
CA ASP A 337 12.96 3.32 -26.00
C ASP A 337 13.63 2.91 -27.34
N ALA A 338 13.68 3.79 -28.35
CA ALA A 338 14.15 3.47 -29.69
C ALA A 338 15.59 3.92 -30.01
N ASP A 339 16.31 4.55 -29.08
CA ASP A 339 17.70 4.99 -29.30
C ASP A 339 18.65 4.40 -28.26
N GLU A 340 18.91 3.09 -28.33
CA GLU A 340 20.17 2.45 -27.90
C GLU A 340 20.27 1.06 -28.56
N CYS A 341 20.86 1.05 -29.73
CA CYS A 341 21.58 -0.07 -30.30
C CYS A 341 23.02 0.32 -30.57
#